data_4bce3a5158af03e918fa5036ea06f0a9
#
_entry.id   4bce3a5158af03e918fa5036ea06f0a9
#
_cell.length_a   1.000
_cell.length_b   1.000
_cell.length_c   1.000
_cell.angle_alpha   90.00
_cell.angle_beta   90.00
_cell.angle_gamma   90.00
#
_symmetry.space_group_name_H-M   'P 1'
#
loop_
_entity.id
_entity.type
_entity.pdbx_description
1 polymer ?
#
loop_
_entity_poly.entity_id
_entity_poly.type
_entity_poly.pdbx_seq_one_letter_code
_entity_poly.pdbx_strand_id
1 'polypeptide(L)'
;MTVTSTIHVVAALIRDQAGRVLLVRKRGTAAFMQPGGKRDAGEDDVTALAREIDEELGCRMVSGSARPLGEFEAVAANEPGRRVKAAVYGIDVNGEIAPQAEIDEMIWVDPLAPPNIVLAPLTRDHVLPLAAADQA
;
A
#
# COMPACT_ATOMS: atom_id res chain seq x y z
N MET A 1 18.59 24.31 10.24
CA MET A 1 18.35 22.87 10.47
C MET A 1 17.03 22.47 9.86
N THR A 2 17.06 21.48 9.01
CA THR A 2 15.86 21.00 8.34
C THR A 2 15.20 19.92 9.20
N VAL A 3 13.94 20.12 9.54
CA VAL A 3 13.17 19.09 10.25
C VAL A 3 12.40 18.28 9.21
N THR A 4 12.74 16.99 9.11
CA THR A 4 12.01 16.08 8.23
C THR A 4 10.73 15.65 8.91
N SER A 5 9.59 16.02 8.33
CA SER A 5 8.31 15.57 8.87
C SER A 5 8.00 14.15 8.41
N THR A 6 7.35 13.40 9.27
CA THR A 6 6.96 12.02 9.00
C THR A 6 5.44 11.93 8.84
N ILE A 7 5.01 11.31 7.75
CA ILE A 7 3.60 11.06 7.47
C ILE A 7 3.30 9.64 7.92
N HIS A 8 2.30 9.46 8.78
CA HIS A 8 1.89 8.14 9.23
C HIS A 8 0.74 7.64 8.36
N VAL A 9 0.89 6.45 7.80
CA VAL A 9 -0.11 5.83 6.93
C VAL A 9 -0.34 4.39 7.32
N VAL A 10 -1.46 3.85 6.85
CA VAL A 10 -1.72 2.41 6.86
C VAL A 10 -1.62 1.91 5.43
N ALA A 11 -1.12 0.71 5.25
CA ALA A 11 -0.85 0.15 3.93
C ALA A 11 -1.27 -1.30 3.86
N ALA A 12 -1.79 -1.71 2.71
CA ALA A 12 -2.29 -3.06 2.48
C ALA A 12 -1.38 -3.85 1.57
N LEU A 13 -1.05 -5.07 1.98
CA LEU A 13 -0.47 -6.08 1.13
C LEU A 13 -1.59 -7.01 0.70
N ILE A 14 -1.98 -6.91 -0.58
CA ILE A 14 -3.06 -7.70 -1.18
C ILE A 14 -2.44 -8.63 -2.21
N ARG A 15 -2.68 -9.92 -2.08
CA ARG A 15 -2.17 -10.93 -3.01
C ARG A 15 -3.30 -11.57 -3.78
N ASP A 16 -3.03 -11.95 -5.03
CA ASP A 16 -3.92 -12.84 -5.77
C ASP A 16 -3.55 -14.31 -5.51
N GLN A 17 -4.26 -15.22 -6.16
CA GLN A 17 -4.03 -16.66 -5.98
C GLN A 17 -2.66 -17.11 -6.50
N ALA A 18 -2.06 -16.35 -7.41
CA ALA A 18 -0.72 -16.64 -7.92
C ALA A 18 0.39 -16.03 -7.06
N GLY A 19 0.03 -15.34 -5.96
CA GLY A 19 0.99 -14.70 -5.08
C GLY A 19 1.46 -13.34 -5.56
N ARG A 20 0.86 -12.79 -6.61
CA ARG A 20 1.18 -11.46 -7.10
C ARG A 20 0.60 -10.41 -6.16
N VAL A 21 1.29 -9.29 -6.05
CA VAL A 21 0.95 -8.19 -5.14
C VAL A 21 0.31 -7.06 -5.93
N LEU A 22 -0.78 -6.51 -5.39
CA LEU A 22 -1.47 -5.38 -6.00
C LEU A 22 -0.75 -4.07 -5.69
N LEU A 23 -0.41 -3.33 -6.74
CA LEU A 23 0.12 -1.97 -6.63
C LEU A 23 -0.78 -1.01 -7.38
N VAL A 24 -0.80 0.24 -6.92
CA VAL A 24 -1.60 1.31 -7.51
C VAL A 24 -0.73 2.53 -7.79
N ARG A 25 -1.16 3.35 -8.74
CA ARG A 25 -0.52 4.63 -9.05
C ARG A 25 -1.59 5.72 -9.00
N LYS A 26 -1.29 6.76 -8.26
CA LYS A 26 -2.21 7.91 -8.15
C LYS A 26 -2.10 8.79 -9.38
N ARG A 27 -3.22 9.42 -9.75
CA ARG A 27 -3.29 10.35 -10.88
C ARG A 27 -2.23 11.45 -10.73
N GLY A 28 -1.52 11.72 -11.80
CA GLY A 28 -0.49 12.76 -11.80
C GLY A 28 0.82 12.38 -11.15
N THR A 29 0.99 11.14 -10.74
CA THR A 29 2.25 10.65 -10.16
C THR A 29 2.85 9.54 -11.00
N ALA A 30 4.15 9.29 -10.81
CA ALA A 30 4.87 8.27 -11.58
C ALA A 30 5.04 6.96 -10.82
N ALA A 31 5.03 6.97 -9.49
CA ALA A 31 5.39 5.82 -8.69
C ALA A 31 4.20 4.92 -8.38
N PHE A 32 4.39 3.62 -8.57
CA PHE A 32 3.47 2.60 -8.07
C PHE A 32 3.77 2.31 -6.61
N MET A 33 2.72 2.09 -5.84
CA MET A 33 2.80 1.83 -4.41
C MET A 33 1.67 0.89 -3.97
N GLN A 34 1.78 0.34 -2.77
CA GLN A 34 0.70 -0.45 -2.21
C GLN A 34 -0.51 0.45 -1.87
N PRO A 35 -1.74 -0.10 -1.89
CA PRO A 35 -2.92 0.67 -1.49
C PRO A 35 -2.85 1.08 -0.01
N GLY A 36 -3.49 2.18 0.32
CA GLY A 36 -3.57 2.67 1.68
C GLY A 36 -3.62 4.18 1.75
N GLY A 37 -3.48 4.72 2.95
CA GLY A 37 -3.51 6.15 3.15
C GLY A 37 -3.45 6.56 4.61
N LYS A 38 -3.75 7.82 4.88
CA LYS A 38 -3.70 8.40 6.23
C LYS A 38 -4.95 8.00 7.01
N ARG A 39 -4.80 7.88 8.34
CA ARG A 39 -5.95 7.71 9.22
C ARG A 39 -6.68 9.04 9.36
N ASP A 40 -8.01 8.98 9.40
CA ASP A 40 -8.81 10.12 9.81
C ASP A 40 -8.87 10.17 11.34
N ALA A 41 -9.24 11.32 11.88
CA ALA A 41 -9.32 11.49 13.33
C ALA A 41 -10.26 10.43 13.94
N GLY A 42 -9.79 9.76 14.99
CA GLY A 42 -10.55 8.75 15.70
C GLY A 42 -10.56 7.36 15.09
N GLU A 43 -9.93 7.16 13.93
CA GLU A 43 -9.84 5.84 13.31
C GLU A 43 -8.65 5.06 13.86
N ASP A 44 -8.84 3.76 14.09
CA ASP A 44 -7.72 2.84 14.27
C ASP A 44 -7.20 2.40 12.89
N ASP A 45 -6.10 1.65 12.87
CA ASP A 45 -5.45 1.23 11.63
C ASP A 45 -6.36 0.42 10.72
N VAL A 46 -7.06 -0.55 11.29
CA VAL A 46 -7.90 -1.47 10.50
C VAL A 46 -9.11 -0.74 9.90
N THR A 47 -9.72 0.16 10.65
CA THR A 47 -10.83 0.98 10.17
C THR A 47 -10.38 1.90 9.04
N ALA A 48 -9.24 2.56 9.22
CA ALA A 48 -8.68 3.43 8.19
C ALA A 48 -8.35 2.64 6.92
N LEU A 49 -7.76 1.47 7.08
CA LEU A 49 -7.40 0.63 5.95
C LEU A 49 -8.62 0.16 5.18
N ALA A 50 -9.66 -0.29 5.86
CA ALA A 50 -10.90 -0.71 5.22
C ALA A 50 -11.54 0.42 4.41
N ARG A 51 -11.53 1.63 4.96
CA ARG A 51 -12.05 2.83 4.27
C ARG A 51 -11.22 3.14 3.02
N GLU A 52 -9.89 3.14 3.14
CA GLU A 52 -9.00 3.42 2.00
C GLU A 52 -9.16 2.39 0.89
N ILE A 53 -9.29 1.11 1.23
CA ILE A 53 -9.50 0.05 0.25
C ILE A 53 -10.81 0.25 -0.52
N ASP A 54 -11.88 0.60 0.18
CA ASP A 54 -13.16 0.89 -0.46
C ASP A 54 -13.06 2.11 -1.39
N GLU A 55 -12.42 3.18 -0.93
CA GLU A 55 -12.26 4.41 -1.73
C GLU A 55 -11.39 4.19 -2.97
N GLU A 56 -10.26 3.50 -2.81
CA GLU A 56 -9.27 3.38 -3.89
C GLU A 56 -9.56 2.26 -4.88
N LEU A 57 -10.18 1.18 -4.42
CA LEU A 57 -10.34 -0.04 -5.21
C LEU A 57 -11.79 -0.46 -5.40
N GLY A 58 -12.73 0.15 -4.70
CA GLY A 58 -14.15 -0.19 -4.82
C GLY A 58 -14.52 -1.57 -4.30
N CYS A 59 -13.61 -2.24 -3.59
CA CYS A 59 -13.86 -3.54 -3.00
C CYS A 59 -13.91 -3.43 -1.47
N ARG A 60 -14.18 -4.54 -0.80
CA ARG A 60 -14.30 -4.55 0.66
C ARG A 60 -13.26 -5.46 1.29
N MET A 61 -12.61 -4.97 2.34
CA MET A 61 -11.73 -5.78 3.16
C MET A 61 -12.57 -6.83 3.90
N VAL A 62 -12.14 -8.09 3.84
CA VAL A 62 -12.79 -9.17 4.58
C VAL A 62 -12.60 -8.91 6.08
N SER A 63 -13.71 -8.90 6.83
CA SER A 63 -13.67 -8.68 8.27
C SER A 63 -12.80 -9.73 8.95
N GLY A 64 -11.90 -9.26 9.82
CA GLY A 64 -10.99 -10.14 10.55
C GLY A 64 -9.80 -10.65 9.75
N SER A 65 -9.63 -10.24 8.50
CA SER A 65 -8.51 -10.71 7.67
C SER A 65 -7.22 -9.95 7.88
N ALA A 66 -7.26 -8.77 8.50
CA ALA A 66 -6.07 -7.93 8.64
C ALA A 66 -5.03 -8.58 9.56
N ARG A 67 -3.82 -8.79 9.03
CA ARG A 67 -2.69 -9.35 9.75
C ARG A 67 -1.58 -8.32 9.80
N PRO A 68 -1.15 -7.85 10.98
CA PRO A 68 -0.05 -6.89 11.04
C PRO A 68 1.25 -7.55 10.58
N LEU A 69 1.94 -6.88 9.66
CA LEU A 69 3.20 -7.34 9.08
C LEU A 69 4.39 -6.50 9.53
N GLY A 70 4.15 -5.39 10.21
CA GLY A 70 5.19 -4.53 10.76
C GLY A 70 5.02 -3.08 10.35
N GLU A 71 5.91 -2.25 10.89
CA GLU A 71 6.00 -0.85 10.54
C GLU A 71 7.31 -0.59 9.81
N PHE A 72 7.24 0.18 8.73
CA PHE A 72 8.39 0.49 7.90
C PHE A 72 8.43 1.97 7.57
N GLU A 73 9.62 2.49 7.37
CA GLU A 73 9.82 3.91 7.10
C GLU A 73 10.69 4.10 5.87
N ALA A 74 10.34 5.10 5.05
CA ALA A 74 11.08 5.44 3.85
C ALA A 74 10.84 6.88 3.46
N VAL A 75 11.61 7.37 2.48
CA VAL A 75 11.35 8.67 1.86
C VAL A 75 9.99 8.62 1.16
N ALA A 76 9.19 9.66 1.32
CA ALA A 76 7.88 9.76 0.68
C ALA A 76 8.04 9.98 -0.83
N ALA A 77 7.32 9.18 -1.63
CA ALA A 77 7.46 9.22 -3.09
C ALA A 77 6.95 10.51 -3.70
N ASN A 78 5.85 11.04 -3.19
CA ASN A 78 5.13 12.17 -3.81
C ASN A 78 5.18 13.45 -2.98
N GLU A 79 5.95 13.47 -1.91
CA GLU A 79 6.04 14.63 -1.02
C GLU A 79 7.51 14.90 -0.69
N PRO A 80 8.19 15.73 -1.52
CA PRO A 80 9.62 15.99 -1.35
C PRO A 80 9.97 16.50 0.05
N GLY A 81 11.08 16.01 0.59
CA GLY A 81 11.55 16.41 1.91
C GLY A 81 10.82 15.76 3.08
N ARG A 82 9.90 14.82 2.82
CA ARG A 82 9.15 14.14 3.87
C ARG A 82 9.45 12.65 3.88
N ARG A 83 9.19 12.03 5.01
CA ARG A 83 9.28 10.58 5.17
C ARG A 83 7.89 10.01 5.41
N VAL A 84 7.70 8.75 5.08
CA VAL A 84 6.48 8.01 5.36
C VAL A 84 6.79 6.88 6.32
N LYS A 85 5.95 6.70 7.33
CA LYS A 85 5.98 5.54 8.23
C LYS A 85 4.67 4.81 8.07
N ALA A 86 4.74 3.56 7.62
CA ALA A 86 3.57 2.77 7.29
C ALA A 86 3.41 1.58 8.22
N ALA A 87 2.21 1.44 8.77
CA ALA A 87 1.79 0.19 9.40
C ALA A 87 1.22 -0.69 8.29
N VAL A 88 1.91 -1.80 7.99
CA VAL A 88 1.58 -2.68 6.87
C VAL A 88 0.79 -3.88 7.36
N TYR A 89 -0.32 -4.16 6.69
CA TYR A 89 -1.19 -5.29 7.00
C TYR A 89 -1.42 -6.14 5.75
N GLY A 90 -1.30 -7.47 5.89
CA GLY A 90 -1.83 -8.38 4.89
C GLY A 90 -3.33 -8.46 5.07
N ILE A 91 -4.09 -8.37 3.98
CA ILE A 91 -5.55 -8.42 4.03
C ILE A 91 -6.10 -9.28 2.91
N ASP A 92 -7.32 -9.76 3.11
CA ASP A 92 -8.12 -10.36 2.05
C ASP A 92 -9.23 -9.38 1.68
N VAL A 93 -9.64 -9.40 0.41
CA VAL A 93 -10.68 -8.52 -0.10
C VAL A 93 -11.76 -9.31 -0.84
N ASN A 94 -12.98 -8.76 -0.83
CA ASN A 94 -14.12 -9.28 -1.56
C ASN A 94 -14.61 -8.24 -2.55
N GLY A 95 -15.14 -8.73 -3.66
CA GLY A 95 -15.73 -7.88 -4.69
C GLY A 95 -14.75 -7.61 -5.82
N GLU A 96 -15.23 -6.92 -6.82
CA GLU A 96 -14.43 -6.55 -7.98
C GLU A 96 -13.48 -5.43 -7.61
N ILE A 97 -12.21 -5.61 -7.96
CA ILE A 97 -11.16 -4.61 -7.73
C ILE A 97 -11.03 -3.77 -8.99
N ALA A 98 -11.21 -2.46 -8.85
CA ALA A 98 -11.06 -1.52 -9.96
C ALA A 98 -10.53 -0.19 -9.46
N PRO A 99 -9.71 0.54 -10.25
CA PRO A 99 -9.23 1.85 -9.83
C PRO A 99 -10.39 2.82 -9.61
N GLN A 100 -10.39 3.50 -8.47
CA GLN A 100 -11.42 4.46 -8.06
C GLN A 100 -10.75 5.73 -7.56
N ALA A 101 -11.54 6.80 -7.42
CA ALA A 101 -11.10 8.07 -6.86
C ALA A 101 -9.84 8.58 -7.57
N GLU A 102 -8.76 8.83 -6.83
CA GLU A 102 -7.52 9.36 -7.39
C GLU A 102 -6.59 8.29 -7.96
N ILE A 103 -6.98 7.01 -7.93
CA ILE A 103 -6.18 5.93 -8.50
C ILE A 103 -6.37 5.88 -10.00
N ASP A 104 -5.28 6.03 -10.75
CA ASP A 104 -5.27 6.07 -12.21
C ASP A 104 -5.00 4.70 -12.81
N GLU A 105 -4.13 3.92 -12.17
CA GLU A 105 -3.75 2.59 -12.64
C GLU A 105 -3.60 1.63 -11.47
N MET A 106 -3.82 0.34 -11.75
CA MET A 106 -3.43 -0.72 -10.85
C MET A 106 -2.71 -1.82 -11.64
N ILE A 107 -1.83 -2.55 -10.97
CA ILE A 107 -1.05 -3.62 -11.58
C ILE A 107 -0.80 -4.72 -10.54
N TRP A 108 -0.80 -5.96 -10.99
CA TRP A 108 -0.39 -7.09 -10.18
C TRP A 108 1.07 -7.43 -10.52
N VAL A 109 1.93 -7.47 -9.51
CA VAL A 109 3.36 -7.71 -9.72
C VAL A 109 3.82 -8.96 -8.98
N ASP A 110 4.77 -9.68 -9.57
CA ASP A 110 5.45 -10.79 -8.91
C ASP A 110 6.49 -10.18 -7.96
N PRO A 111 6.38 -10.38 -6.64
CA PRO A 111 7.34 -9.80 -5.70
C PRO A 111 8.73 -10.38 -5.84
N LEU A 112 8.87 -11.58 -6.44
CA LEU A 112 10.18 -12.22 -6.68
C LEU A 112 10.84 -11.69 -7.95
N ALA A 113 10.07 -11.10 -8.87
CA ALA A 113 10.55 -10.58 -10.13
C ALA A 113 9.75 -9.33 -10.52
N PRO A 114 9.88 -8.23 -9.76
CA PRO A 114 9.10 -7.03 -10.04
C PRO A 114 9.44 -6.45 -11.40
N PRO A 115 8.46 -5.91 -12.13
CA PRO A 115 8.71 -5.34 -13.45
C PRO A 115 9.53 -4.05 -13.36
N ASN A 116 10.06 -3.62 -14.49
CA ASN A 116 10.84 -2.39 -14.58
C ASN A 116 9.91 -1.17 -14.63
N ILE A 117 9.34 -0.82 -13.47
CA ILE A 117 8.47 0.35 -13.29
C ILE A 117 8.98 1.19 -12.13
N VAL A 118 8.53 2.43 -12.06
CA VAL A 118 8.88 3.31 -10.94
C VAL A 118 8.11 2.84 -9.71
N LEU A 119 8.83 2.53 -8.65
CA LEU A 119 8.26 2.09 -7.37
C LEU A 119 8.52 3.12 -6.30
N ALA A 120 7.54 3.38 -5.45
CA ALA A 120 7.75 4.18 -4.25
C ALA A 120 8.83 3.50 -3.38
N PRO A 121 9.70 4.28 -2.72
CA PRO A 121 10.79 3.69 -1.91
C PRO A 121 10.30 2.68 -0.87
N LEU A 122 9.20 2.96 -0.20
CA LEU A 122 8.61 2.04 0.77
C LEU A 122 8.24 0.70 0.11
N THR A 123 7.63 0.76 -1.07
CA THR A 123 7.23 -0.43 -1.83
C THR A 123 8.43 -1.24 -2.27
N ARG A 124 9.41 -0.57 -2.86
CA ARG A 124 10.62 -1.19 -3.40
C ARG A 124 11.46 -1.85 -2.31
N ASP A 125 11.68 -1.12 -1.20
CA ASP A 125 12.68 -1.50 -0.20
C ASP A 125 12.09 -2.34 0.93
N HIS A 126 10.79 -2.29 1.17
CA HIS A 126 10.16 -2.97 2.30
C HIS A 126 8.99 -3.87 1.93
N VAL A 127 8.00 -3.37 1.20
CA VAL A 127 6.76 -4.14 0.97
C VAL A 127 6.99 -5.32 0.03
N LEU A 128 7.62 -5.11 -1.12
CA LEU A 128 7.90 -6.20 -2.05
C LEU A 128 8.88 -7.22 -1.48
N PRO A 129 9.99 -6.82 -0.81
CA PRO A 129 10.85 -7.80 -0.14
C PRO A 129 10.12 -8.60 0.94
N LEU A 130 9.23 -7.97 1.71
CA LEU A 130 8.42 -8.65 2.70
C LEU A 130 7.52 -9.70 2.04
N ALA A 131 6.87 -9.33 0.96
CA ALA A 131 6.01 -10.23 0.19
C ALA A 131 6.80 -11.40 -0.42
N ALA A 132 8.00 -11.13 -0.92
CA ALA A 132 8.88 -12.17 -1.48
C ALA A 132 9.31 -13.17 -0.41
N ALA A 133 9.67 -12.70 0.79
CA ALA A 133 10.09 -13.55 1.90
C ALA A 133 8.95 -14.46 2.38
N ASP A 134 7.72 -13.95 2.36
CA ASP A 134 6.53 -14.68 2.83
C ASP A 134 6.12 -15.81 1.88
N GLN A 135 6.65 -15.84 0.66
CA GLN A 135 6.38 -16.92 -0.31
C GLN A 135 7.35 -18.09 -0.21
N ALA A 136 8.37 -17.95 0.61
CA ALA A 136 9.38 -18.99 0.74
C ALA A 136 8.85 -20.24 1.44
#